data_929717d5a72d579df0563efb71b5fbd3
#
_entry.id   929717d5a72d579df0563efb71b5fbd3
#
_cell.length_a   1.000
_cell.length_b   1.000
_cell.length_c   1.000
_cell.angle_alpha   90.00
_cell.angle_beta   90.00
_cell.angle_gamma   90.00
#
_symmetry.space_group_name_H-M   'P 1'
#
loop_
_entity.id
_entity.type
_entity.pdbx_description
1 polymer ?
#
loop_
_entity_poly.entity_id
_entity_poly.type
_entity_poly.pdbx_seq_one_letter_code
_entity_poly.pdbx_strand_id
1 'polypeptide(L)'
;MIVGEAPGRKEIENFIPFSGQAGKELMACLANVGLTRADVYITSAVRSRPYAVKERFNKKTGAKEIIYPNRTPSKKEVLAHAPILDYEIEKIAPKLITPVGNIGLQRLLGNSYFVTKCHGQIIQHPIQKLNENGDGYIWSEENYTIVPLFHPAAIFYNRKLESLIQADWQVIGDLLHAT
;
A
#
# COMPACT_ATOMS: atom_id res chain seq x y z
N MET A 1 3.30 -0.28 -10.72
CA MET A 1 2.89 -1.22 -9.63
C MET A 1 2.47 -0.44 -8.41
N ILE A 2 1.34 -0.78 -7.79
CA ILE A 2 0.85 -0.16 -6.55
C ILE A 2 1.06 -1.14 -5.39
N VAL A 3 1.69 -0.69 -4.31
CA VAL A 3 2.01 -1.52 -3.13
C VAL A 3 1.31 -0.96 -1.89
N GLY A 4 0.28 -1.66 -1.44
CA GLY A 4 -0.45 -1.32 -0.22
C GLY A 4 0.13 -1.96 1.04
N GLU A 5 -0.61 -1.85 2.15
CA GLU A 5 -0.24 -2.40 3.46
C GLU A 5 -0.57 -3.90 3.55
N ALA A 6 -1.84 -4.23 3.57
CA ALA A 6 -2.39 -5.58 3.74
C ALA A 6 -3.86 -5.61 3.31
N PRO A 7 -4.41 -6.80 3.00
CA PRO A 7 -5.82 -6.92 2.71
C PRO A 7 -6.68 -6.61 3.94
N GLY A 8 -7.76 -5.89 3.74
CA GLY A 8 -8.82 -5.71 4.70
C GLY A 8 -9.87 -6.83 4.65
N ARG A 9 -10.98 -6.66 5.37
CA ARG A 9 -12.05 -7.67 5.42
C ARG A 9 -12.67 -7.94 4.05
N LYS A 10 -12.97 -6.88 3.29
CA LYS A 10 -13.58 -7.02 1.95
C LYS A 10 -12.64 -7.69 0.96
N GLU A 11 -11.37 -7.39 1.03
CA GLU A 11 -10.35 -7.95 0.16
C GLU A 11 -10.21 -9.46 0.36
N ILE A 12 -10.28 -9.98 1.59
CA ILE A 12 -10.22 -11.42 1.84
C ILE A 12 -11.53 -12.14 1.48
N GLU A 13 -12.68 -11.44 1.52
CA GLU A 13 -13.97 -11.98 1.08
C GLU A 13 -14.03 -12.10 -0.46
N ASN A 14 -13.49 -11.12 -1.18
CA ASN A 14 -13.59 -11.01 -2.63
C ASN A 14 -12.35 -11.54 -3.38
N PHE A 15 -11.23 -11.74 -2.68
CA PHE A 15 -9.91 -12.06 -3.26
C PHE A 15 -9.43 -11.03 -4.28
N ILE A 16 -9.82 -9.77 -4.11
CA ILE A 16 -9.46 -8.65 -4.98
C ILE A 16 -8.82 -7.55 -4.13
N PRO A 17 -7.55 -7.17 -4.37
CA PRO A 17 -6.89 -6.08 -3.67
C PRO A 17 -7.66 -4.76 -3.86
N PHE A 18 -7.77 -3.97 -2.82
CA PHE A 18 -8.49 -2.69 -2.86
C PHE A 18 -9.91 -2.81 -3.43
N SER A 19 -10.69 -3.76 -2.91
CA SER A 19 -12.11 -3.94 -3.25
C SER A 19 -13.07 -3.29 -2.24
N GLY A 20 -12.55 -2.77 -1.13
CA GLY A 20 -13.31 -2.05 -0.10
C GLY A 20 -13.45 -0.55 -0.38
N GLN A 21 -13.76 0.22 0.68
CA GLN A 21 -13.97 1.67 0.60
C GLN A 21 -12.72 2.41 0.09
N ALA A 22 -11.52 2.06 0.63
CA ALA A 22 -10.26 2.63 0.16
C ALA A 22 -9.99 2.31 -1.32
N GLY A 23 -10.47 1.17 -1.80
CA GLY A 23 -10.36 0.78 -3.19
C GLY A 23 -11.16 1.66 -4.13
N LYS A 24 -12.34 2.15 -3.70
CA LYS A 24 -13.12 3.11 -4.48
C LYS A 24 -12.37 4.42 -4.67
N GLU A 25 -11.73 4.92 -3.63
CA GLU A 25 -10.90 6.12 -3.70
C GLU A 25 -9.68 5.90 -4.61
N LEU A 26 -9.02 4.74 -4.50
CA LEU A 26 -7.91 4.40 -5.40
C LEU A 26 -8.35 4.39 -6.87
N MET A 27 -9.50 3.78 -7.17
CA MET A 27 -10.04 3.75 -8.54
C MET A 27 -10.38 5.16 -9.05
N ALA A 28 -10.92 6.03 -8.20
CA ALA A 28 -11.18 7.42 -8.55
C ALA A 28 -9.88 8.19 -8.85
N CYS A 29 -8.84 7.99 -8.03
CA CYS A 29 -7.53 8.57 -8.28
C CYS A 29 -6.90 8.10 -9.60
N LEU A 30 -6.97 6.81 -9.91
CA LEU A 30 -6.52 6.27 -11.18
C LEU A 30 -7.27 6.88 -12.37
N ALA A 31 -8.61 6.95 -12.28
CA ALA A 31 -9.44 7.52 -13.33
C ALA A 31 -9.09 9.00 -13.62
N ASN A 32 -8.76 9.79 -12.58
CA ASN A 32 -8.37 11.19 -12.72
C ASN A 32 -7.08 11.38 -13.54
N VAL A 33 -6.24 10.35 -13.64
CA VAL A 33 -5.01 10.39 -14.46
C VAL A 33 -5.09 9.48 -15.70
N GLY A 34 -6.32 9.10 -16.09
CA GLY A 34 -6.58 8.33 -17.30
C GLY A 34 -6.23 6.84 -17.19
N LEU A 35 -6.09 6.30 -15.99
CA LEU A 35 -5.78 4.90 -15.75
C LEU A 35 -6.99 4.14 -15.20
N THR A 36 -6.99 2.84 -15.46
CA THR A 36 -7.95 1.88 -14.91
C THR A 36 -7.25 0.82 -14.08
N ARG A 37 -8.00 -0.02 -13.41
CA ARG A 37 -7.44 -1.20 -12.70
C ARG A 37 -6.65 -2.13 -13.64
N ALA A 38 -7.02 -2.22 -14.90
CA ALA A 38 -6.34 -3.07 -15.88
C ALA A 38 -4.94 -2.58 -16.28
N ASP A 39 -4.67 -1.28 -16.09
CA ASP A 39 -3.39 -0.66 -16.44
C ASP A 39 -2.33 -0.79 -15.33
N VAL A 40 -2.72 -1.28 -14.15
CA VAL A 40 -1.87 -1.33 -12.97
C VAL A 40 -1.84 -2.71 -12.33
N TYR A 41 -0.69 -3.10 -11.81
CA TYR A 41 -0.57 -4.25 -10.92
C TYR A 41 -0.69 -3.77 -9.47
N ILE A 42 -1.67 -4.31 -8.74
CA ILE A 42 -1.96 -3.90 -7.35
C ILE A 42 -1.61 -5.05 -6.41
N THR A 43 -0.78 -4.76 -5.44
CA THR A 43 -0.30 -5.71 -4.44
C THR A 43 -0.19 -5.08 -3.05
N SER A 44 0.36 -5.79 -2.08
CA SER A 44 0.54 -5.32 -0.71
C SER A 44 1.77 -5.93 -0.05
N ALA A 45 2.29 -5.28 0.98
CA ALA A 45 3.42 -5.77 1.77
C ALA A 45 3.08 -7.07 2.51
N VAL A 46 1.82 -7.26 2.92
CA VAL A 46 1.32 -8.44 3.63
C VAL A 46 0.12 -9.03 2.90
N ARG A 47 0.05 -10.36 2.77
CA ARG A 47 -0.99 -11.07 2.01
C ARG A 47 -2.10 -11.66 2.87
N SER A 48 -1.93 -11.69 4.17
CA SER A 48 -2.96 -12.08 5.13
C SER A 48 -3.54 -10.82 5.79
N ARG A 49 -4.79 -10.91 6.23
CA ARG A 49 -5.43 -9.80 6.93
C ARG A 49 -4.94 -9.74 8.38
N PRO A 50 -4.21 -8.69 8.80
CA PRO A 50 -3.91 -8.48 10.21
C PRO A 50 -5.17 -7.98 10.92
N TYR A 51 -5.59 -8.65 11.99
CA TYR A 51 -6.74 -8.23 12.79
C TYR A 51 -6.43 -8.30 14.29
N ALA A 52 -7.18 -7.53 15.07
CA ALA A 52 -7.21 -7.61 16.51
C ALA A 52 -8.51 -8.30 16.96
N VAL A 53 -8.48 -8.91 18.15
CA VAL A 53 -9.66 -9.43 18.80
C VAL A 53 -10.07 -8.42 19.86
N LYS A 54 -11.28 -7.87 19.77
CA LYS A 54 -11.81 -6.87 20.71
C LYS A 54 -13.21 -7.23 21.15
N GLU A 55 -13.53 -6.96 22.41
CA GLU A 55 -14.89 -7.01 22.93
C GLU A 55 -15.54 -5.63 22.71
N ARG A 56 -16.75 -5.62 22.22
CA ARG A 56 -17.55 -4.40 22.03
C ARG A 56 -18.95 -4.61 22.59
N PHE A 57 -19.45 -3.62 23.31
CA PHE A 57 -20.84 -3.60 23.75
C PHE A 57 -21.75 -3.12 22.59
N ASN A 58 -22.67 -3.97 22.19
CA ASN A 58 -23.65 -3.61 21.16
C ASN A 58 -24.85 -2.92 21.81
N LYS A 59 -24.94 -1.62 21.62
CA LYS A 59 -26.01 -0.79 22.20
C LYS A 59 -27.41 -1.16 21.72
N LYS A 60 -27.54 -1.80 20.56
CA LYS A 60 -28.84 -2.21 20.01
C LYS A 60 -29.35 -3.50 20.63
N THR A 61 -28.49 -4.43 20.92
CA THR A 61 -28.83 -5.74 21.45
C THR A 61 -28.65 -5.86 22.97
N GLY A 62 -27.92 -4.91 23.58
CA GLY A 62 -27.55 -4.94 25.01
C GLY A 62 -26.51 -6.03 25.33
N ALA A 63 -25.94 -6.69 24.35
CA ALA A 63 -25.00 -7.80 24.52
C ALA A 63 -23.55 -7.39 24.22
N LYS A 64 -22.61 -8.11 24.83
CA LYS A 64 -21.20 -8.06 24.45
C LYS A 64 -20.97 -8.95 23.23
N GLU A 65 -20.26 -8.42 22.24
CA GLU A 65 -19.89 -9.15 21.05
C GLU A 65 -18.37 -9.07 20.81
N ILE A 66 -17.79 -10.12 20.24
CA ILE A 66 -16.39 -10.13 19.82
C ILE A 66 -16.32 -9.61 18.39
N ILE A 67 -15.47 -8.61 18.16
CA ILE A 67 -15.22 -8.02 16.85
C ILE A 67 -13.76 -8.19 16.46
N TYR A 68 -13.50 -8.19 15.16
CA TYR A 68 -12.18 -8.43 14.56
C TYR A 68 -11.78 -7.25 13.66
N PRO A 69 -11.46 -6.06 14.24
CA PRO A 69 -11.04 -4.92 13.46
C PRO A 69 -9.67 -5.15 12.82
N ASN A 70 -9.44 -4.54 11.66
CA ASN A 70 -8.12 -4.51 11.03
C ASN A 70 -7.12 -3.82 11.97
N ARG A 71 -5.87 -4.24 11.93
CA ARG A 71 -4.74 -3.59 12.57
C ARG A 71 -3.57 -3.47 11.60
N THR A 72 -2.63 -2.61 11.91
CA THR A 72 -1.36 -2.53 11.21
C THR A 72 -0.57 -3.84 11.40
N PRO A 73 0.04 -4.39 10.33
CA PRO A 73 0.89 -5.56 10.45
C PRO A 73 2.15 -5.26 11.25
N SER A 74 2.63 -6.24 11.99
CA SER A 74 3.92 -6.17 12.67
C SER A 74 5.08 -6.29 11.67
N LYS A 75 6.27 -5.86 12.08
CA LYS A 75 7.49 -6.03 11.26
C LYS A 75 7.78 -7.49 10.92
N LYS A 76 7.47 -8.42 11.83
CA LYS A 76 7.63 -9.86 11.60
C LYS A 76 6.67 -10.37 10.52
N GLU A 77 5.43 -9.89 10.52
CA GLU A 77 4.45 -10.23 9.48
C GLU A 77 4.88 -9.68 8.12
N VAL A 78 5.36 -8.44 8.06
CA VAL A 78 5.88 -7.85 6.81
C VAL A 78 7.08 -8.66 6.29
N LEU A 79 8.01 -9.04 7.17
CA LEU A 79 9.18 -9.84 6.81
C LEU A 79 8.78 -11.24 6.31
N ALA A 80 7.83 -11.89 6.97
CA ALA A 80 7.35 -13.22 6.59
C ALA A 80 6.70 -13.23 5.19
N HIS A 81 6.12 -12.12 4.75
CA HIS A 81 5.51 -11.98 3.43
C HIS A 81 6.48 -11.41 2.36
N ALA A 82 7.70 -11.03 2.76
CA ALA A 82 8.66 -10.41 1.86
C ALA A 82 8.96 -11.22 0.58
N PRO A 83 9.09 -12.56 0.61
CA PRO A 83 9.36 -13.35 -0.58
C PRO A 83 8.33 -13.15 -1.69
N ILE A 84 7.06 -12.93 -1.32
CA ILE A 84 5.96 -12.78 -2.30
C ILE A 84 6.10 -11.47 -3.04
N LEU A 85 6.28 -10.35 -2.32
CA LEU A 85 6.45 -9.03 -2.94
C LEU A 85 7.73 -8.97 -3.79
N ASP A 86 8.84 -9.53 -3.30
CA ASP A 86 10.10 -9.57 -4.03
C ASP A 86 9.95 -10.33 -5.34
N TYR A 87 9.29 -11.50 -5.31
CA TYR A 87 8.98 -12.28 -6.51
C TYR A 87 8.12 -11.50 -7.51
N GLU A 88 7.09 -10.80 -7.03
CA GLU A 88 6.22 -10.00 -7.90
C GLU A 88 6.96 -8.85 -8.56
N ILE A 89 7.78 -8.12 -7.81
CA ILE A 89 8.59 -7.02 -8.35
C ILE A 89 9.55 -7.55 -9.43
N GLU A 90 10.21 -8.68 -9.17
CA GLU A 90 11.10 -9.32 -10.14
C GLU A 90 10.36 -9.73 -11.41
N LYS A 91 9.20 -10.39 -11.29
CA LYS A 91 8.44 -10.89 -12.45
C LYS A 91 7.74 -9.81 -13.25
N ILE A 92 7.22 -8.79 -12.60
CA ILE A 92 6.52 -7.67 -13.24
C ILE A 92 7.52 -6.66 -13.82
N ALA A 93 8.70 -6.53 -13.23
CA ALA A 93 9.72 -5.54 -13.59
C ALA A 93 9.09 -4.14 -13.81
N PRO A 94 8.44 -3.56 -12.80
CA PRO A 94 7.62 -2.38 -12.97
C PRO A 94 8.47 -1.15 -13.30
N LYS A 95 8.04 -0.36 -14.28
CA LYS A 95 8.66 0.94 -14.61
C LYS A 95 8.51 1.97 -13.47
N LEU A 96 7.43 1.84 -12.69
CA LEU A 96 7.11 2.72 -11.57
C LEU A 96 6.51 1.91 -10.43
N ILE A 97 7.00 2.12 -9.21
CA ILE A 97 6.43 1.56 -7.99
C ILE A 97 5.82 2.69 -7.16
N THR A 98 4.57 2.52 -6.77
CA THR A 98 3.83 3.50 -5.98
C THR A 98 3.39 2.85 -4.67
N PRO A 99 4.18 2.97 -3.60
CA PRO A 99 3.73 2.58 -2.27
C PRO A 99 2.65 3.54 -1.78
N VAL A 100 1.53 2.99 -1.29
CA VAL A 100 0.41 3.76 -0.73
C VAL A 100 0.35 3.57 0.78
N GLY A 101 0.77 4.59 1.52
CA GLY A 101 0.91 4.58 2.98
C GLY A 101 2.28 4.12 3.47
N ASN A 102 2.49 4.25 4.79
CA ASN A 102 3.81 4.03 5.38
C ASN A 102 4.30 2.58 5.31
N ILE A 103 3.42 1.59 5.45
CA ILE A 103 3.86 0.17 5.48
C ILE A 103 4.46 -0.25 4.15
N GLY A 104 3.79 0.03 3.02
CA GLY A 104 4.33 -0.24 1.70
C GLY A 104 5.61 0.54 1.42
N LEU A 105 5.64 1.82 1.82
CA LEU A 105 6.80 2.68 1.66
C LEU A 105 8.02 2.17 2.45
N GLN A 106 7.84 1.87 3.73
CA GLN A 106 8.91 1.39 4.61
C GLN A 106 9.38 -0.03 4.26
N ARG A 107 8.49 -0.86 3.72
CA ARG A 107 8.89 -2.17 3.19
C ARG A 107 9.88 -2.01 2.03
N LEU A 108 9.73 -0.99 1.19
CA LEU A 108 10.59 -0.76 0.04
C LEU A 108 11.83 0.07 0.37
N LEU A 109 11.69 1.16 1.12
CA LEU A 109 12.73 2.16 1.33
C LEU A 109 13.30 2.21 2.75
N GLY A 110 12.79 1.38 3.66
CA GLY A 110 13.26 1.33 5.05
C GLY A 110 12.50 2.25 6.01
N ASN A 111 12.71 2.03 7.30
CA ASN A 111 11.91 2.61 8.38
C ASN A 111 12.09 4.13 8.58
N SER A 112 13.08 4.75 7.96
CA SER A 112 13.31 6.20 8.02
C SER A 112 12.41 7.01 7.08
N TYR A 113 11.72 6.34 6.15
CA TYR A 113 10.82 6.98 5.20
C TYR A 113 9.40 7.07 5.76
N PHE A 114 8.79 8.24 5.60
CA PHE A 114 7.41 8.53 5.99
C PHE A 114 6.68 9.23 4.84
N VAL A 115 5.48 8.77 4.52
CA VAL A 115 4.67 9.33 3.43
C VAL A 115 4.42 10.83 3.60
N THR A 116 4.26 11.30 4.83
CA THR A 116 4.05 12.73 5.15
C THR A 116 5.23 13.62 4.77
N LYS A 117 6.42 13.04 4.55
CA LYS A 117 7.65 13.79 4.20
C LYS A 117 8.03 13.68 2.73
N CYS A 118 7.55 12.62 2.04
CA CYS A 118 8.01 12.36 0.67
C CYS A 118 6.88 11.99 -0.31
N HIS A 119 5.61 12.18 0.07
CA HIS A 119 4.51 11.96 -0.85
C HIS A 119 4.66 12.79 -2.13
N GLY A 120 4.28 12.24 -3.27
CA GLY A 120 4.35 12.89 -4.57
C GLY A 120 5.76 13.15 -5.11
N GLN A 121 6.82 12.81 -4.38
CA GLN A 121 8.21 12.97 -4.87
C GLN A 121 8.61 11.79 -5.76
N ILE A 122 9.29 12.08 -6.85
CA ILE A 122 9.92 11.05 -7.70
C ILE A 122 11.27 10.68 -7.08
N ILE A 123 11.37 9.45 -6.59
CA ILE A 123 12.56 8.94 -5.92
C ILE A 123 13.19 7.86 -6.82
N GLN A 124 14.49 7.99 -7.09
CA GLN A 124 15.31 6.96 -7.73
C GLN A 124 16.17 6.32 -6.67
N HIS A 125 15.87 5.07 -6.29
CA HIS A 125 16.53 4.43 -5.15
C HIS A 125 16.48 2.89 -5.27
N PRO A 126 17.50 2.16 -4.77
CA PRO A 126 17.37 0.75 -4.53
C PRO A 126 16.21 0.45 -3.58
N ILE A 127 15.63 -0.73 -3.68
CA ILE A 127 14.59 -1.18 -2.76
C ILE A 127 15.11 -2.30 -1.85
N GLN A 128 14.50 -2.44 -0.69
CA GLN A 128 14.76 -3.56 0.20
C GLN A 128 14.24 -4.87 -0.41
N LYS A 129 15.08 -5.89 -0.38
CA LYS A 129 14.76 -7.29 -0.72
C LYS A 129 15.10 -8.17 0.47
N LEU A 130 14.42 -9.29 0.61
CA LEU A 130 14.74 -10.27 1.64
C LEU A 130 16.18 -10.77 1.47
N ASN A 131 16.94 -10.83 2.55
CA ASN A 131 18.28 -11.43 2.52
C ASN A 131 18.21 -12.96 2.41
N GLU A 132 19.33 -13.59 2.11
CA GLU A 132 19.42 -15.05 1.92
C GLU A 132 19.02 -15.84 3.19
N ASN A 133 19.27 -15.29 4.36
CA ASN A 133 18.91 -15.91 5.64
C ASN A 133 17.41 -15.82 5.97
N GLY A 134 16.66 -14.93 5.30
CA GLY A 134 15.23 -14.73 5.55
C GLY A 134 14.91 -13.96 6.83
N ASP A 135 15.90 -13.32 7.45
CA ASP A 135 15.78 -12.66 8.76
C ASP A 135 15.90 -11.13 8.71
N GLY A 136 16.12 -10.57 7.51
CA GLY A 136 16.26 -9.14 7.30
C GLY A 136 16.26 -8.75 5.82
N TYR A 137 16.68 -7.52 5.55
CA TYR A 137 16.69 -6.97 4.19
C TYR A 137 18.09 -6.58 3.75
N ILE A 138 18.32 -6.69 2.45
CA ILE A 138 19.43 -6.11 1.70
C ILE A 138 18.87 -5.16 0.64
N TRP A 139 19.68 -4.28 0.12
CA TRP A 139 19.30 -3.41 -0.99
C TRP A 139 19.43 -4.14 -2.33
N SER A 140 18.50 -3.84 -3.25
CA SER A 140 18.62 -4.27 -4.65
C SER A 140 19.85 -3.62 -5.30
N GLU A 141 20.37 -4.26 -6.35
CA GLU A 141 21.46 -3.68 -7.16
C GLU A 141 20.94 -2.56 -8.06
N GLU A 142 19.72 -2.72 -8.57
CA GLU A 142 19.09 -1.76 -9.45
C GLU A 142 18.38 -0.65 -8.65
N ASN A 143 18.31 0.55 -9.24
CA ASN A 143 17.44 1.61 -8.80
C ASN A 143 16.04 1.43 -9.40
N TYR A 144 15.04 1.78 -8.62
CA TYR A 144 13.64 1.82 -9.03
C TYR A 144 13.12 3.26 -9.00
N THR A 145 12.21 3.56 -9.91
CA THR A 145 11.43 4.80 -9.84
C THR A 145 10.28 4.60 -8.87
N ILE A 146 10.23 5.39 -7.81
CA ILE A 146 9.27 5.26 -6.72
C ILE A 146 8.57 6.59 -6.51
N VAL A 147 7.24 6.58 -6.45
CA VAL A 147 6.45 7.75 -6.07
C VAL A 147 5.56 7.36 -4.89
N PRO A 148 5.93 7.74 -3.65
CA PRO A 148 5.12 7.48 -2.47
C PRO A 148 3.83 8.29 -2.49
N LEU A 149 2.73 7.67 -2.07
CA LEU A 149 1.43 8.32 -1.95
C LEU A 149 0.82 8.10 -0.56
N PHE A 150 -0.07 9.00 -0.17
CA PHE A 150 -0.96 8.73 0.96
C PHE A 150 -1.80 7.47 0.69
N HIS A 151 -2.07 6.70 1.74
CA HIS A 151 -3.04 5.62 1.63
C HIS A 151 -4.41 6.21 1.24
N PRO A 152 -5.15 5.61 0.30
CA PRO A 152 -6.43 6.17 -0.16
C PRO A 152 -7.43 6.41 0.97
N ALA A 153 -7.41 5.61 2.03
CA ALA A 153 -8.27 5.80 3.20
C ALA A 153 -7.93 7.04 4.03
N ALA A 154 -6.79 7.69 3.83
CA ALA A 154 -6.39 8.86 4.61
C ALA A 154 -7.39 10.03 4.48
N ILE A 155 -8.07 10.15 3.33
CA ILE A 155 -9.11 11.15 3.08
C ILE A 155 -10.31 11.02 4.03
N PHE A 156 -10.61 9.81 4.53
CA PHE A 156 -11.74 9.58 5.46
C PHE A 156 -11.47 10.16 6.84
N TYR A 157 -10.20 10.31 7.21
CA TYR A 157 -9.77 10.86 8.49
C TYR A 157 -9.43 12.34 8.40
N ASN A 158 -8.97 12.79 7.22
CA ASN A 158 -8.57 14.18 7.00
C ASN A 158 -8.83 14.61 5.55
N ARG A 159 -9.99 15.26 5.33
CA ARG A 159 -10.38 15.78 4.00
C ARG A 159 -9.44 16.85 3.43
N LYS A 160 -8.65 17.52 4.28
CA LYS A 160 -7.65 18.48 3.81
C LYS A 160 -6.54 17.83 2.96
N LEU A 161 -6.40 16.52 3.03
CA LEU A 161 -5.45 15.78 2.19
C LEU A 161 -5.92 15.60 0.74
N GLU A 162 -7.18 15.87 0.43
CA GLU A 162 -7.74 15.61 -0.90
C GLU A 162 -6.97 16.31 -2.02
N SER A 163 -6.67 17.60 -1.86
CA SER A 163 -5.90 18.37 -2.84
C SER A 163 -4.45 17.87 -2.97
N LEU A 164 -3.84 17.44 -1.88
CA LEU A 164 -2.49 16.87 -1.90
C LEU A 164 -2.49 15.51 -2.62
N ILE A 165 -3.46 14.66 -2.30
CA ILE A 165 -3.62 13.36 -2.94
C ILE A 165 -3.82 13.53 -4.46
N GLN A 166 -4.66 14.47 -4.88
CA GLN A 166 -4.87 14.76 -6.30
C GLN A 166 -3.59 15.26 -6.98
N ALA A 167 -2.85 16.16 -6.34
CA ALA A 167 -1.57 16.66 -6.85
C ALA A 167 -0.52 15.54 -6.97
N ASP A 168 -0.44 14.65 -6.00
CA ASP A 168 0.48 13.51 -6.02
C ASP A 168 0.15 12.54 -7.18
N TRP A 169 -1.13 12.27 -7.40
CA TRP A 169 -1.56 11.43 -8.53
C TRP A 169 -1.29 12.09 -9.88
N GLN A 170 -1.37 13.42 -9.97
CA GLN A 170 -1.00 14.14 -11.18
C GLN A 170 0.48 13.93 -11.55
N VAL A 171 1.38 13.88 -10.55
CA VAL A 171 2.80 13.53 -10.78
C VAL A 171 2.92 12.17 -11.46
N ILE A 172 2.13 11.19 -11.04
CA ILE A 172 2.11 9.86 -11.67
C ILE A 172 1.59 9.94 -13.11
N GLY A 173 0.50 10.66 -13.34
CA GLY A 173 -0.05 10.87 -14.66
C GLY A 173 0.98 11.50 -15.60
N ASP A 174 1.61 12.59 -15.19
CA ASP A 174 2.64 13.29 -15.96
C ASP A 174 3.84 12.39 -16.26
N LEU A 175 4.30 11.62 -15.28
CA LEU A 175 5.42 10.70 -15.43
C LEU A 175 5.13 9.59 -16.48
N LEU A 176 3.91 9.04 -16.46
CA LEU A 176 3.51 7.98 -17.40
C LEU A 176 3.22 8.49 -18.81
N HIS A 177 2.77 9.73 -18.96
CA HIS A 177 2.54 10.34 -20.28
C HIS A 177 3.81 10.89 -20.93
N ALA A 178 4.89 11.10 -20.16
CA ALA A 178 6.19 11.55 -20.66
C ALA A 178 7.06 10.42 -21.23
N THR A 179 6.66 9.15 -21.07
CA THR A 179 7.36 7.94 -21.56
C THR A 179 6.61 7.30 -22.71
#